data_c70a52654fc943f336d47cb7849ea3ee
#
_entry.id   c70a52654fc943f336d47cb7849ea3ee
#
_cell.length_a   1.000
_cell.length_b   1.000
_cell.length_c   1.000
_cell.angle_alpha   90.00
_cell.angle_beta   90.00
_cell.angle_gamma   90.00
#
_symmetry.space_group_name_H-M   'P 1'
#
loop_
_entity.id
_entity.type
_entity.pdbx_description
1 polymer ?
#
loop_
_entity_poly.entity_id
_entity_poly.type
_entity_poly.pdbx_seq_one_letter_code
_entity_poly.pdbx_strand_id
1 'polypeptide(L)'
;MEDNQLRQRAMVVNLANNSDNKRFDSDYYVEGYATTFEPYVLYRNSNGDPIYEQIDPHAFEGAIMNNVIFQYDHEGRVFARQKNKTLGLEVTPSGLFIYADLGKTEKAKSLYEDIKAGMIDQMSWRFTVAPDGEEYDPDTRTIHIRKVREVFDVSAVSIPANNQTSICARSRQIVDDYEKKQKLSMERQNKIKKIQILSNL
;
A
#
# COMPACT_ATOMS: atom_id res chain seq x y z
N MET A 1 3.14 12.15 19.20
CA MET A 1 3.78 10.84 18.94
C MET A 1 3.76 10.67 17.43
N GLU A 2 4.94 10.52 16.81
CA GLU A 2 4.98 10.26 15.38
C GLU A 2 4.34 8.89 15.11
N ASP A 3 3.34 8.88 14.22
CA ASP A 3 2.65 7.66 13.81
C ASP A 3 3.55 6.90 12.82
N ASN A 4 4.37 6.01 13.35
CA ASN A 4 5.29 5.15 12.59
C ASN A 4 4.66 3.77 12.30
N GLN A 5 3.33 3.68 12.22
CA GLN A 5 2.69 2.39 12.01
C GLN A 5 3.01 1.83 10.63
N LEU A 6 3.64 0.66 10.63
CA LEU A 6 3.95 -0.11 9.42
C LEU A 6 2.65 -0.56 8.74
N ARG A 7 2.54 -0.29 7.44
CA ARG A 7 1.41 -0.70 6.61
C ARG A 7 1.87 -1.74 5.61
N GLN A 8 1.00 -2.69 5.36
CA GLN A 8 1.17 -3.70 4.33
C GLN A 8 -0.02 -3.61 3.37
N ARG A 9 0.27 -3.62 2.07
CA ARG A 9 -0.75 -3.66 1.02
C ARG A 9 -0.37 -4.69 0.00
N ALA A 10 -1.30 -5.59 -0.26
CA ALA A 10 -1.17 -6.56 -1.34
C ALA A 10 -2.12 -6.19 -2.46
N MET A 11 -1.62 -6.23 -3.66
CA MET A 11 -2.39 -5.99 -4.88
C MET A 11 -2.26 -7.22 -5.78
N VAL A 12 -3.33 -7.50 -6.52
CA VAL A 12 -3.26 -8.45 -7.64
C VAL A 12 -2.52 -7.73 -8.76
N VAL A 13 -1.20 -7.74 -8.69
CA VAL A 13 -0.33 -7.20 -9.73
C VAL A 13 0.58 -8.33 -10.18
N ASN A 14 0.48 -8.72 -11.42
CA ASN A 14 1.19 -9.87 -11.96
C ASN A 14 2.70 -9.67 -11.89
N LEU A 15 3.38 -10.58 -11.22
CA LEU A 15 4.81 -10.75 -11.35
C LEU A 15 5.10 -11.38 -12.71
N ALA A 16 5.83 -10.68 -13.55
CA ALA A 16 6.29 -11.20 -14.83
C ALA A 16 7.74 -11.69 -14.73
N ASN A 17 8.03 -12.82 -15.34
CA ASN A 17 9.38 -13.35 -15.44
C ASN A 17 9.98 -13.19 -16.86
N ASN A 18 9.27 -12.51 -17.75
CA ASN A 18 9.66 -12.40 -19.15
C ASN A 18 9.34 -11.00 -19.68
N SER A 19 10.34 -10.13 -19.76
CA SER A 19 10.23 -8.87 -20.48
C SER A 19 11.32 -8.77 -21.53
N ASP A 20 10.99 -8.21 -22.69
CA ASP A 20 11.96 -7.93 -23.76
C ASP A 20 12.95 -6.82 -23.37
N ASN A 21 12.64 -6.04 -22.32
CA ASN A 21 13.43 -4.92 -21.80
C ASN A 21 13.86 -5.14 -20.35
N LYS A 22 14.58 -6.21 -20.07
CA LYS A 22 15.14 -6.47 -18.74
C LYS A 22 16.07 -5.35 -18.27
N ARG A 23 15.89 -4.90 -17.03
CA ARG A 23 16.75 -3.91 -16.38
C ARG A 23 17.98 -4.55 -15.71
N PHE A 24 17.98 -5.86 -15.53
CA PHE A 24 19.13 -6.68 -15.14
C PHE A 24 19.39 -7.74 -16.19
N ASP A 25 20.63 -7.95 -16.54
CA ASP A 25 21.07 -9.10 -17.35
C ASP A 25 21.14 -10.33 -16.43
N SER A 26 20.01 -11.03 -16.32
CA SER A 26 19.84 -12.22 -15.48
C SER A 26 18.83 -13.19 -16.09
N ASP A 27 19.14 -14.49 -16.01
CA ASP A 27 18.19 -15.55 -16.34
C ASP A 27 17.09 -15.74 -15.28
N TYR A 28 17.29 -15.17 -14.10
CA TYR A 28 16.39 -15.23 -12.94
C TYR A 28 15.75 -13.87 -12.66
N TYR A 29 15.36 -13.18 -13.71
CA TYR A 29 14.77 -11.85 -13.67
C TYR A 29 13.28 -11.91 -13.40
N VAL A 30 12.80 -11.09 -12.45
CA VAL A 30 11.39 -10.85 -12.18
C VAL A 30 11.10 -9.36 -12.12
N GLU A 31 9.90 -8.96 -12.51
CA GLU A 31 9.44 -7.58 -12.44
C GLU A 31 7.94 -7.51 -12.18
N GLY A 32 7.44 -6.38 -11.70
CA GLY A 32 6.03 -6.14 -11.47
C GLY A 32 5.79 -4.82 -10.76
N TYR A 33 4.53 -4.53 -10.44
CA TYR A 33 4.16 -3.37 -9.66
C TYR A 33 3.96 -3.75 -8.19
N ALA A 34 4.65 -3.08 -7.27
CA ALA A 34 4.39 -3.20 -5.85
C ALA A 34 3.07 -2.54 -5.45
N THR A 35 2.71 -1.44 -6.14
CA THR A 35 1.42 -0.77 -6.08
C THR A 35 1.17 0.01 -7.36
N THR A 36 -0.10 0.28 -7.68
CA THR A 36 -0.52 1.19 -8.74
C THR A 36 -1.10 2.48 -8.16
N PHE A 37 -1.36 3.49 -8.99
CA PHE A 37 -2.02 4.74 -8.59
C PHE A 37 -3.54 4.70 -8.75
N GLU A 38 -4.07 3.60 -9.30
CA GLU A 38 -5.50 3.39 -9.40
C GLU A 38 -6.12 3.10 -8.03
N PRO A 39 -7.31 3.65 -7.72
CA PRO A 39 -7.99 3.36 -6.47
C PRO A 39 -8.39 1.89 -6.39
N TYR A 40 -8.27 1.30 -5.22
CA TYR A 40 -8.67 -0.09 -4.95
C TYR A 40 -9.46 -0.20 -3.66
N VAL A 41 -10.30 -1.23 -3.55
CA VAL A 41 -11.07 -1.47 -2.34
C VAL A 41 -10.14 -1.92 -1.22
N LEU A 42 -9.99 -1.08 -0.19
CA LEU A 42 -9.17 -1.37 0.97
C LEU A 42 -9.90 -2.30 1.95
N TYR A 43 -11.16 -1.98 2.27
CA TYR A 43 -12.04 -2.80 3.08
C TYR A 43 -13.52 -2.40 2.86
N ARG A 44 -14.43 -3.14 3.49
CA ARG A 44 -15.83 -2.75 3.57
C ARG A 44 -16.19 -2.33 4.98
N ASN A 45 -16.92 -1.23 5.13
CA ASN A 45 -17.38 -0.74 6.42
C ASN A 45 -18.50 -1.63 7.03
N SER A 46 -19.02 -1.26 8.19
CA SER A 46 -20.09 -2.00 8.88
C SER A 46 -21.39 -2.12 8.09
N ASN A 47 -21.64 -1.21 7.14
CA ASN A 47 -22.80 -1.21 6.27
C ASN A 47 -22.59 -2.01 4.98
N GLY A 48 -21.39 -2.57 4.78
CA GLY A 48 -20.99 -3.27 3.54
C GLY A 48 -20.49 -2.36 2.43
N ASP A 49 -20.43 -1.04 2.65
CA ASP A 49 -19.94 -0.09 1.65
C ASP A 49 -18.42 -0.20 1.47
N PRO A 50 -17.92 -0.12 0.23
CA PRO A 50 -16.48 -0.14 -0.02
C PRO A 50 -15.83 1.17 0.46
N ILE A 51 -14.70 1.03 1.16
CA ILE A 51 -13.75 2.10 1.44
C ILE A 51 -12.54 1.84 0.55
N TYR A 52 -12.18 2.86 -0.22
CA TYR A 52 -11.06 2.78 -1.16
C TYR A 52 -9.79 3.34 -0.56
N GLU A 53 -8.66 2.93 -1.10
CA GLU A 53 -7.37 3.58 -0.91
C GLU A 53 -6.79 3.91 -2.28
N GLN A 54 -6.15 5.05 -2.39
CA GLN A 54 -5.44 5.50 -3.57
C GLN A 54 -4.08 6.06 -3.17
N ILE A 55 -3.04 5.59 -3.84
CA ILE A 55 -1.70 6.17 -3.71
C ILE A 55 -1.61 7.33 -4.70
N ASP A 56 -1.28 8.52 -4.21
CA ASP A 56 -1.06 9.69 -5.08
C ASP A 56 0.20 9.48 -5.94
N PRO A 57 0.21 9.86 -7.22
CA PRO A 57 1.40 9.74 -8.07
C PRO A 57 2.64 10.44 -7.51
N HIS A 58 2.47 11.49 -6.71
CA HIS A 58 3.56 12.23 -6.05
C HIS A 58 3.89 11.71 -4.64
N ALA A 59 3.18 10.67 -4.16
CA ALA A 59 3.34 10.17 -2.78
C ALA A 59 4.76 9.70 -2.46
N PHE A 60 5.54 9.32 -3.46
CA PHE A 60 6.91 8.84 -3.29
C PHE A 60 7.98 9.94 -3.32
N GLU A 61 7.60 11.21 -3.55
CA GLU A 61 8.54 12.32 -3.53
C GLU A 61 9.15 12.52 -2.14
N GLY A 62 10.46 12.30 -2.05
CA GLY A 62 11.20 12.36 -0.77
C GLY A 62 11.04 11.13 0.13
N ALA A 63 10.36 10.07 -0.32
CA ALA A 63 10.26 8.83 0.42
C ALA A 63 11.63 8.13 0.57
N ILE A 64 11.87 7.53 1.73
CA ILE A 64 13.07 6.73 1.96
C ILE A 64 12.89 5.37 1.27
N MET A 65 13.64 5.15 0.20
CA MET A 65 13.61 3.91 -0.59
C MET A 65 15.02 3.42 -0.97
N ASN A 66 16.01 3.59 -0.09
CA ASN A 66 17.42 3.30 -0.41
C ASN A 66 17.94 1.96 0.14
N ASN A 67 17.09 1.21 0.86
CA ASN A 67 17.46 -0.08 1.45
C ASN A 67 16.32 -1.09 1.41
N VAL A 68 15.46 -1.00 0.41
CA VAL A 68 14.32 -1.92 0.23
C VAL A 68 14.82 -3.33 -0.04
N ILE A 69 14.11 -4.32 0.51
CA ILE A 69 14.39 -5.74 0.34
C ILE A 69 13.24 -6.43 -0.42
N PHE A 70 13.57 -7.56 -1.07
CA PHE A 70 12.58 -8.44 -1.67
C PHE A 70 12.46 -9.70 -0.83
N GLN A 71 11.25 -10.02 -0.41
CA GLN A 71 10.94 -11.18 0.43
C GLN A 71 9.85 -12.06 -0.20
N TYR A 72 9.51 -13.14 0.47
CA TYR A 72 8.33 -13.96 0.24
C TYR A 72 7.44 -13.84 1.49
N ASP A 73 6.15 -13.57 1.27
CA ASP A 73 5.15 -13.36 2.34
C ASP A 73 5.57 -12.37 3.45
N HIS A 74 6.47 -11.41 3.12
CA HIS A 74 7.01 -10.41 4.06
C HIS A 74 7.78 -10.99 5.26
N GLU A 75 8.25 -12.20 5.18
CA GLU A 75 8.88 -12.90 6.30
C GLU A 75 10.19 -13.58 5.92
N GLY A 76 10.96 -13.91 6.95
CA GLY A 76 12.12 -14.78 6.86
C GLY A 76 13.26 -14.22 6.01
N ARG A 77 13.51 -14.81 4.86
CA ARG A 77 14.72 -14.61 4.07
C ARG A 77 14.59 -13.45 3.08
N VAL A 78 15.70 -12.72 2.90
CA VAL A 78 15.84 -11.72 1.82
C VAL A 78 16.33 -12.43 0.56
N PHE A 79 15.61 -12.27 -0.55
CA PHE A 79 15.91 -12.90 -1.84
C PHE A 79 16.63 -11.94 -2.79
N ALA A 80 16.30 -10.64 -2.72
CA ALA A 80 17.01 -9.58 -3.42
C ALA A 80 17.00 -8.29 -2.58
N ARG A 81 17.88 -7.33 -2.91
CA ARG A 81 18.04 -6.11 -2.10
C ARG A 81 18.65 -4.99 -2.95
N GLN A 82 18.20 -3.75 -2.72
CA GLN A 82 18.79 -2.59 -3.38
C GLN A 82 20.27 -2.39 -3.07
N LYS A 83 20.67 -2.55 -1.81
CA LYS A 83 22.05 -2.28 -1.35
C LYS A 83 23.10 -3.11 -2.10
N ASN A 84 22.78 -4.32 -2.53
CA ASN A 84 23.65 -5.17 -3.34
C ASN A 84 23.30 -5.16 -4.83
N LYS A 85 22.41 -4.24 -5.26
CA LYS A 85 22.01 -4.03 -6.65
C LYS A 85 21.34 -5.25 -7.30
N THR A 86 20.63 -6.05 -6.50
CA THR A 86 19.81 -7.17 -7.00
C THR A 86 18.31 -6.84 -7.03
N LEU A 87 17.91 -5.69 -6.47
CA LEU A 87 16.57 -5.13 -6.51
C LEU A 87 16.65 -3.68 -7.00
N GLY A 88 15.77 -3.31 -7.91
CA GLY A 88 15.51 -1.91 -8.28
C GLY A 88 14.06 -1.55 -8.09
N LEU A 89 13.81 -0.28 -7.78
CA LEU A 89 12.51 0.34 -7.70
C LEU A 89 12.48 1.59 -8.56
N GLU A 90 11.37 1.80 -9.24
CA GLU A 90 11.15 2.93 -10.15
C GLU A 90 9.71 3.42 -10.01
N VAL A 91 9.53 4.72 -9.75
CA VAL A 91 8.21 5.34 -9.81
C VAL A 91 7.91 5.65 -11.27
N THR A 92 6.90 4.97 -11.81
CA THR A 92 6.42 5.14 -13.19
C THR A 92 5.09 5.88 -13.20
N PRO A 93 4.56 6.31 -14.36
CA PRO A 93 3.21 6.89 -14.42
C PRO A 93 2.09 5.96 -13.92
N SER A 94 2.32 4.63 -13.88
CA SER A 94 1.32 3.64 -13.48
C SER A 94 1.41 3.23 -12.01
N GLY A 95 2.54 3.48 -11.33
CA GLY A 95 2.76 3.06 -9.94
C GLY A 95 4.22 2.83 -9.57
N LEU A 96 4.45 2.17 -8.44
CA LEU A 96 5.78 1.76 -7.99
C LEU A 96 6.14 0.42 -8.65
N PHE A 97 6.98 0.51 -9.67
CA PHE A 97 7.50 -0.64 -10.41
C PHE A 97 8.75 -1.19 -9.73
N ILE A 98 8.87 -2.52 -9.67
CA ILE A 98 10.04 -3.21 -9.14
C ILE A 98 10.61 -4.20 -10.15
N TYR A 99 11.90 -4.45 -10.04
CA TYR A 99 12.58 -5.48 -10.79
C TYR A 99 13.69 -6.10 -9.96
N ALA A 100 13.87 -7.43 -10.04
CA ALA A 100 14.82 -8.15 -9.22
C ALA A 100 15.56 -9.24 -9.99
N ASP A 101 16.83 -9.45 -9.59
CA ASP A 101 17.65 -10.58 -9.97
C ASP A 101 17.66 -11.61 -8.84
N LEU A 102 16.96 -12.71 -9.03
CA LEU A 102 16.87 -13.82 -8.07
C LEU A 102 17.98 -14.89 -8.29
N GLY A 103 18.97 -14.62 -9.14
CA GLY A 103 20.01 -15.57 -9.48
C GLY A 103 21.14 -15.72 -8.45
N LYS A 104 21.18 -14.93 -7.37
CA LYS A 104 22.37 -14.86 -6.48
C LYS A 104 22.45 -15.97 -5.43
N THR A 105 21.36 -16.66 -5.15
CA THR A 105 21.35 -17.78 -4.18
C THR A 105 20.42 -18.89 -4.67
N GLU A 106 20.69 -20.12 -4.28
CA GLU A 106 19.83 -21.27 -4.66
C GLU A 106 18.39 -21.10 -4.17
N LYS A 107 18.21 -20.48 -3.00
CA LYS A 107 16.85 -20.22 -2.47
C LYS A 107 16.12 -19.13 -3.26
N ALA A 108 16.82 -18.14 -3.77
CA ALA A 108 16.22 -17.12 -4.63
C ALA A 108 15.87 -17.70 -6.00
N LYS A 109 16.70 -18.57 -6.57
CA LYS A 109 16.38 -19.32 -7.80
C LYS A 109 15.15 -20.21 -7.61
N SER A 110 15.01 -20.88 -6.46
CA SER A 110 13.80 -21.65 -6.14
C SER A 110 12.55 -20.80 -6.17
N LEU A 111 12.57 -19.60 -5.54
CA LEU A 111 11.47 -18.65 -5.59
C LEU A 111 11.16 -18.20 -7.04
N TYR A 112 12.20 -17.98 -7.85
CA TYR A 112 12.01 -17.66 -9.26
C TYR A 112 11.27 -18.77 -10.02
N GLU A 113 11.62 -20.05 -9.77
CA GLU A 113 10.93 -21.17 -10.40
C GLU A 113 9.46 -21.28 -9.97
N ASP A 114 9.15 -20.97 -8.70
CA ASP A 114 7.77 -20.92 -8.21
C ASP A 114 6.97 -19.80 -8.92
N ILE A 115 7.57 -18.62 -9.10
CA ILE A 115 6.97 -17.49 -9.83
C ILE A 115 6.80 -17.87 -11.32
N LYS A 116 7.80 -18.46 -11.93
CA LYS A 116 7.77 -18.89 -13.33
C LYS A 116 6.72 -19.97 -13.59
N ALA A 117 6.51 -20.85 -12.63
CA ALA A 117 5.47 -21.87 -12.67
C ALA A 117 4.05 -21.32 -12.43
N GLY A 118 3.92 -20.02 -12.08
CA GLY A 118 2.64 -19.39 -11.76
C GLY A 118 2.08 -19.82 -10.39
N MET A 119 2.90 -20.41 -9.53
CA MET A 119 2.51 -20.75 -8.16
C MET A 119 2.41 -19.49 -7.27
N ILE A 120 3.17 -18.46 -7.62
CA ILE A 120 3.23 -17.15 -6.95
C ILE A 120 3.17 -16.11 -8.05
N ASP A 121 2.12 -15.29 -8.06
CA ASP A 121 1.87 -14.32 -9.11
C ASP A 121 1.50 -12.91 -8.57
N GLN A 122 1.54 -12.72 -7.25
CA GLN A 122 1.08 -11.50 -6.62
C GLN A 122 2.19 -10.79 -5.86
N MET A 123 2.03 -9.46 -5.76
CA MET A 123 2.95 -8.57 -5.06
C MET A 123 2.28 -7.91 -3.87
N SER A 124 3.10 -7.63 -2.89
CA SER A 124 2.73 -6.82 -1.73
C SER A 124 3.89 -5.91 -1.36
N TRP A 125 3.62 -4.84 -0.62
CA TRP A 125 4.64 -3.94 -0.11
C TRP A 125 4.36 -3.47 1.30
N ARG A 126 5.40 -3.13 2.05
CA ARG A 126 5.34 -2.56 3.39
C ARG A 126 5.93 -1.17 3.41
N PHE A 127 5.19 -0.24 4.02
CA PHE A 127 5.55 1.17 4.06
C PHE A 127 5.01 1.86 5.31
N THR A 128 5.50 3.06 5.58
CA THR A 128 4.91 4.00 6.53
C THR A 128 4.51 5.28 5.81
N VAL A 129 3.50 5.95 6.35
CA VAL A 129 3.00 7.23 5.84
C VAL A 129 3.65 8.36 6.65
N ALA A 130 4.00 9.45 5.99
CA ALA A 130 4.51 10.65 6.66
C ALA A 130 3.41 11.29 7.54
N PRO A 131 3.77 12.08 8.56
CA PRO A 131 2.79 12.91 9.25
C PRO A 131 1.98 13.74 8.24
N ASP A 132 0.66 13.81 8.43
CA ASP A 132 -0.28 14.49 7.52
C ASP A 132 -0.21 14.02 6.05
N GLY A 133 0.35 12.82 5.83
CA GLY A 133 0.51 12.22 4.51
C GLY A 133 -0.69 11.43 4.01
N GLU A 134 -1.82 11.46 4.72
CA GLU A 134 -3.06 10.79 4.33
C GLU A 134 -4.29 11.65 4.59
N GLU A 135 -5.30 11.51 3.74
CA GLU A 135 -6.53 12.27 3.81
C GLU A 135 -7.71 11.38 3.41
N TYR A 136 -8.82 11.47 4.15
CA TYR A 136 -10.06 10.79 3.81
C TYR A 136 -11.01 11.73 3.09
N ASP A 137 -11.42 11.36 1.86
CA ASP A 137 -12.47 11.99 1.10
C ASP A 137 -13.80 11.23 1.30
N PRO A 138 -14.78 11.81 1.99
CA PRO A 138 -16.06 11.16 2.27
C PRO A 138 -16.97 11.04 1.03
N ASP A 139 -16.82 11.92 0.05
CA ASP A 139 -17.67 11.95 -1.13
C ASP A 139 -17.38 10.75 -2.03
N THR A 140 -16.10 10.40 -2.16
CA THR A 140 -15.65 9.21 -2.90
C THR A 140 -15.39 8.01 -2.01
N ARG A 141 -15.45 8.16 -0.69
CA ARG A 141 -15.07 7.16 0.32
C ARG A 141 -13.64 6.63 0.11
N THR A 142 -12.73 7.54 -0.22
CA THR A 142 -11.35 7.19 -0.56
C THR A 142 -10.38 7.76 0.47
N ILE A 143 -9.47 6.94 0.94
CA ILE A 143 -8.30 7.36 1.69
C ILE A 143 -7.18 7.59 0.69
N HIS A 144 -6.77 8.85 0.54
CA HIS A 144 -5.64 9.24 -0.31
C HIS A 144 -4.35 9.20 0.49
N ILE A 145 -3.39 8.40 0.06
CA ILE A 145 -2.02 8.41 0.57
C ILE A 145 -1.25 9.45 -0.24
N ARG A 146 -1.08 10.64 0.33
CA ARG A 146 -0.42 11.80 -0.29
C ARG A 146 1.09 11.76 -0.14
N LYS A 147 1.60 11.10 0.93
CA LYS A 147 3.04 11.10 1.21
C LYS A 147 3.48 9.84 1.94
N VAL A 148 4.21 8.99 1.25
CA VAL A 148 4.92 7.85 1.82
C VAL A 148 6.17 8.36 2.54
N ARG A 149 6.43 7.88 3.75
CA ARG A 149 7.65 8.20 4.50
C ARG A 149 8.79 7.26 4.13
N GLU A 150 8.53 5.97 4.16
CA GLU A 150 9.54 4.94 3.92
C GLU A 150 8.91 3.66 3.36
N VAL A 151 9.59 3.03 2.40
CA VAL A 151 9.30 1.69 1.89
C VAL A 151 10.33 0.73 2.45
N PHE A 152 9.89 -0.33 3.12
CA PHE A 152 10.75 -1.30 3.79
C PHE A 152 11.03 -2.53 2.93
N ASP A 153 9.97 -3.12 2.41
CA ASP A 153 10.06 -4.28 1.56
C ASP A 153 8.98 -4.32 0.48
N VAL A 154 9.30 -5.05 -0.55
CA VAL A 154 8.37 -5.54 -1.56
C VAL A 154 8.46 -7.06 -1.54
N SER A 155 7.34 -7.75 -1.69
CA SER A 155 7.29 -9.20 -1.51
C SER A 155 6.43 -9.87 -2.57
N ALA A 156 6.93 -10.98 -3.09
CA ALA A 156 6.05 -11.96 -3.72
C ALA A 156 5.19 -12.60 -2.63
N VAL A 157 3.88 -12.74 -2.85
CA VAL A 157 2.97 -13.27 -1.84
C VAL A 157 2.11 -14.41 -2.39
N SER A 158 1.93 -15.44 -1.56
CA SER A 158 1.09 -16.59 -1.89
C SER A 158 -0.41 -16.25 -1.84
N ILE A 159 -0.79 -15.41 -0.88
CA ILE A 159 -2.15 -14.92 -0.72
C ILE A 159 -2.06 -13.43 -0.40
N PRO A 160 -2.72 -12.54 -1.17
CA PRO A 160 -2.75 -11.13 -0.83
C PRO A 160 -3.37 -10.97 0.56
N ALA A 161 -2.80 -10.08 1.38
CA ALA A 161 -3.32 -9.81 2.71
C ALA A 161 -4.82 -9.47 2.61
N ASN A 162 -5.65 -10.33 3.18
CA ASN A 162 -7.10 -10.10 3.24
C ASN A 162 -7.36 -8.81 4.04
N ASN A 163 -8.21 -7.95 3.50
CA ASN A 163 -8.57 -6.62 4.01
C ASN A 163 -9.22 -6.60 5.40
N GLN A 164 -9.27 -7.73 6.12
CA GLN A 164 -9.92 -7.87 7.43
C GLN A 164 -8.95 -7.96 8.61
N THR A 165 -7.65 -7.90 8.38
CA THR A 165 -6.64 -8.00 9.44
C THR A 165 -6.34 -6.64 10.10
N SER A 166 -5.56 -6.66 11.19
CA SER A 166 -5.07 -5.49 11.94
C SER A 166 -4.40 -4.40 11.09
N ILE A 167 -4.00 -4.73 9.88
CA ILE A 167 -3.38 -3.86 8.89
C ILE A 167 -4.29 -2.69 8.47
N CYS A 168 -5.61 -2.89 8.47
CA CYS A 168 -6.59 -1.84 8.17
C CYS A 168 -7.03 -1.03 9.40
N ALA A 169 -6.52 -1.32 10.60
CA ALA A 169 -6.98 -0.69 11.84
C ALA A 169 -6.85 0.85 11.81
N ARG A 170 -5.70 1.36 11.34
CA ARG A 170 -5.47 2.81 11.22
C ARG A 170 -6.40 3.46 10.18
N SER A 171 -6.53 2.85 9.02
CA SER A 171 -7.39 3.35 7.96
C SER A 171 -8.86 3.38 8.41
N ARG A 172 -9.31 2.39 9.18
CA ARG A 172 -10.63 2.40 9.82
C ARG A 172 -10.76 3.54 10.81
N GLN A 173 -9.76 3.75 11.67
CA GLN A 173 -9.77 4.83 12.64
C GLN A 173 -9.92 6.21 12.00
N ILE A 174 -9.28 6.48 10.86
CA ILE A 174 -9.42 7.75 10.13
C ILE A 174 -10.87 7.99 9.71
N VAL A 175 -11.51 6.98 9.15
CA VAL A 175 -12.93 7.04 8.74
C VAL A 175 -13.83 7.22 9.95
N ASP A 176 -13.64 6.42 11.00
CA ASP A 176 -14.43 6.50 12.25
C ASP A 176 -14.29 7.88 12.92
N ASP A 177 -13.08 8.43 12.98
CA ASP A 177 -12.82 9.77 13.55
C ASP A 177 -13.47 10.88 12.72
N TYR A 178 -13.49 10.74 11.38
CA TYR A 178 -14.21 11.66 10.52
C TYR A 178 -15.71 11.60 10.78
N GLU A 179 -16.33 10.43 10.74
CA GLU A 179 -17.76 10.24 10.99
C GLU A 179 -18.18 10.77 12.37
N LYS A 180 -17.37 10.52 13.40
CA LYS A 180 -17.61 11.03 14.76
C LYS A 180 -17.56 12.57 14.82
N LYS A 181 -16.62 13.21 14.15
CA LYS A 181 -16.54 14.67 14.06
C LYS A 181 -17.78 15.24 13.35
N GLN A 182 -18.23 14.64 12.28
CA GLN A 182 -19.43 15.06 11.54
C GLN A 182 -20.68 14.96 12.42
N LYS A 183 -20.86 13.84 13.11
CA LYS A 183 -21.99 13.65 14.03
C LYS A 183 -22.03 14.71 15.13
N LEU A 184 -20.90 14.99 15.77
CA LEU A 184 -20.78 16.04 16.79
C LEU A 184 -21.09 17.43 16.23
N SER A 185 -20.67 17.73 15.01
CA SER A 185 -20.97 19.00 14.34
C SER A 185 -22.48 19.16 14.08
N MET A 186 -23.14 18.12 13.56
CA MET A 186 -24.60 18.12 13.35
C MET A 186 -25.39 18.30 14.65
N GLU A 187 -24.99 17.61 15.71
CA GLU A 187 -25.63 17.75 17.03
C GLU A 187 -25.51 19.17 17.59
N ARG A 188 -24.34 19.80 17.42
CA ARG A 188 -24.13 21.22 17.79
C ARG A 188 -25.01 22.16 16.99
N GLN A 189 -25.08 21.98 15.67
CA GLN A 189 -25.93 22.80 14.82
C GLN A 189 -27.42 22.66 15.18
N ASN A 190 -27.87 21.45 15.46
CA ASN A 190 -29.25 21.19 15.88
C ASN A 190 -29.57 21.83 17.26
N LYS A 191 -28.62 21.82 18.21
CA LYS A 191 -28.78 22.53 19.49
C LYS A 191 -28.87 24.04 19.30
N ILE A 192 -28.02 24.64 18.46
CA ILE A 192 -28.06 26.06 18.15
C ILE A 192 -29.40 26.46 17.53
N LYS A 193 -29.87 25.70 16.52
CA LYS A 193 -31.18 25.93 15.90
C LYS A 193 -32.32 25.87 16.93
N LYS A 194 -32.32 24.89 17.83
CA LYS A 194 -33.35 24.80 18.91
C LYS A 194 -33.32 26.01 19.83
N ILE A 195 -32.13 26.49 20.24
CA ILE A 195 -31.99 27.68 21.10
C ILE A 195 -32.52 28.93 20.38
N GLN A 196 -32.17 29.11 19.08
CA GLN A 196 -32.65 30.25 18.30
C GLN A 196 -34.19 30.27 18.14
N ILE A 197 -34.81 29.10 17.96
CA ILE A 197 -36.28 29.00 17.90
C ILE A 197 -36.91 29.39 19.23
N LEU A 198 -36.34 28.93 20.36
CA LEU A 198 -36.87 29.24 21.69
C LEU A 198 -36.65 30.69 22.12
N SER A 199 -35.61 31.36 21.57
CA SER A 199 -35.35 32.80 21.88
C SER A 199 -36.19 33.78 21.04
N ASN A 200 -36.86 33.27 19.99
CA ASN A 200 -37.77 34.07 19.14
C ASN A 200 -39.26 33.86 19.45
N LEU A 201 -39.58 33.12 20.52
CA LEU A 201 -40.89 32.95 21.11
C LEU A 201 -41.05 33.82 22.35
#